data_4616524d259eb3fdd5d5fe52d729abed
#
_entry.id   4616524d259eb3fdd5d5fe52d729abed
#
_cell.length_a   1.000
_cell.length_b   1.000
_cell.length_c   1.000
_cell.angle_alpha   90.00
_cell.angle_beta   90.00
_cell.angle_gamma   90.00
#
_symmetry.space_group_name_H-M   'P 1'
#
loop_
_entity.id
_entity.type
_entity.pdbx_description
1 polymer ?
#
loop_
_entity_poly.entity_id
_entity_poly.type
_entity_poly.pdbx_seq_one_letter_code
_entity_poly.pdbx_strand_id
1 'polypeptide(L)'
;PVRIAKKENGFLGILSWDTRTNQLVLASKSTTEGDHAKLFRDVWNLNSWHNQSLIVQLCQKYNASAIFEVCHPDDIHIVDYNKEPKLFLLDFVPNNLHLKGKNIDLGFSQMLCNLVEKEYKLDDETDSLRLVEKHICNTPEEMKQCTDVIMKKDKKTGLFEKELQTLNISKYEQYVLNIYALENEN
;
A
#
# COMPACT_ATOMS: atom_id res chain seq x y z
N PRO A 1 0.31 -6.93 19.18
CA PRO A 1 -0.29 -7.21 17.89
C PRO A 1 0.73 -7.06 16.76
N VAL A 2 0.54 -7.85 15.68
CA VAL A 2 1.34 -7.82 14.47
C VAL A 2 0.42 -7.58 13.28
N ARG A 3 0.80 -6.70 12.37
CA ARG A 3 0.11 -6.50 11.11
C ARG A 3 0.89 -7.19 9.99
N ILE A 4 0.23 -8.13 9.33
CA ILE A 4 0.76 -8.82 8.16
C ILE A 4 0.12 -8.19 6.92
N ALA A 5 0.93 -7.76 5.97
CA ALA A 5 0.45 -7.17 4.72
C ALA A 5 1.08 -7.88 3.53
N LYS A 6 0.28 -8.08 2.49
CA LYS A 6 0.80 -8.55 1.20
C LYS A 6 1.77 -7.50 0.65
N LYS A 7 2.94 -7.95 0.20
CA LYS A 7 3.89 -7.07 -0.49
C LYS A 7 3.61 -7.05 -1.98
N GLU A 8 3.25 -5.89 -2.48
CA GLU A 8 3.16 -5.63 -3.90
C GLU A 8 4.53 -5.20 -4.46
N ASN A 9 4.68 -5.22 -5.77
CA ASN A 9 5.96 -4.97 -6.46
C ASN A 9 5.86 -3.75 -7.38
N GLY A 10 6.31 -2.64 -6.91
CA GLY A 10 6.40 -1.38 -7.62
C GLY A 10 7.43 -0.47 -6.97
N PHE A 11 7.20 0.82 -6.99
CA PHE A 11 8.02 1.81 -6.32
C PHE A 11 7.20 2.62 -5.32
N LEU A 12 7.89 3.24 -4.36
CA LEU A 12 7.27 4.03 -3.31
C LEU A 12 6.70 5.33 -3.85
N GLY A 13 5.40 5.55 -3.63
CA GLY A 13 4.72 6.83 -3.82
C GLY A 13 4.29 7.41 -2.47
N ILE A 14 4.51 8.71 -2.29
CA ILE A 14 4.13 9.46 -1.09
C ILE A 14 3.26 10.63 -1.51
N LEU A 15 2.04 10.66 -1.00
CA LEU A 15 1.10 11.76 -1.21
C LEU A 15 0.95 12.53 0.10
N SER A 16 1.18 13.83 0.04
CA SER A 16 1.08 14.73 1.20
C SER A 16 0.35 16.01 0.83
N TRP A 17 -0.19 16.68 1.84
CA TRP A 17 -0.72 18.02 1.70
C TRP A 17 0.23 19.03 2.34
N ASP A 18 0.81 19.93 1.54
CA ASP A 18 1.62 21.02 2.07
C ASP A 18 0.71 22.17 2.52
N THR A 19 0.56 22.31 3.82
CA THR A 19 -0.28 23.36 4.42
C THR A 19 0.26 24.76 4.23
N ARG A 20 1.56 24.94 3.94
CA ARG A 20 2.19 26.25 3.74
C ARG A 20 1.87 26.80 2.35
N THR A 21 1.90 25.93 1.35
CA THR A 21 1.62 26.30 -0.04
C THR A 21 0.18 26.02 -0.44
N ASN A 22 -0.57 25.30 0.41
CA ASN A 22 -1.91 24.80 0.15
C ASN A 22 -1.99 23.96 -1.12
N GLN A 23 -1.02 23.06 -1.29
CA GLN A 23 -0.89 22.25 -2.49
C GLN A 23 -0.73 20.76 -2.16
N LEU A 24 -1.23 19.94 -3.10
CA LEU A 24 -0.98 18.51 -3.12
C LEU A 24 0.46 18.25 -3.59
N VAL A 25 1.18 17.42 -2.82
CA VAL A 25 2.54 16.99 -3.14
C VAL A 25 2.52 15.50 -3.42
N LEU A 26 3.01 15.11 -4.57
CA LEU A 26 3.22 13.73 -4.99
C LEU A 26 4.72 13.51 -5.17
N ALA A 27 5.29 12.63 -4.38
CA ALA A 27 6.71 12.33 -4.37
C ALA A 27 6.98 10.84 -4.55
N SER A 28 8.10 10.50 -5.12
CA SER A 28 8.71 9.17 -4.99
C SER A 28 9.54 9.10 -3.70
N LYS A 29 10.33 8.06 -3.52
CA LYS A 29 11.14 7.83 -2.31
C LYS A 29 12.00 9.05 -1.89
N SER A 30 12.51 9.83 -2.84
CA SER A 30 13.50 10.88 -2.56
C SER A 30 13.24 12.21 -3.26
N THR A 31 12.24 12.29 -4.13
CA THR A 31 12.04 13.50 -4.94
C THR A 31 10.59 13.69 -5.37
N THR A 32 10.18 14.94 -5.52
CA THR A 32 8.92 15.36 -6.15
C THR A 32 9.05 15.48 -7.67
N GLU A 33 10.26 15.39 -8.18
CA GLU A 33 10.59 15.48 -9.60
C GLU A 33 11.29 14.19 -10.06
N GLY A 34 11.38 13.98 -11.36
CA GLY A 34 11.97 12.77 -11.92
C GLY A 34 10.92 11.76 -12.36
N ASP A 35 11.40 10.67 -12.98
CA ASP A 35 10.54 9.73 -13.70
C ASP A 35 9.53 9.02 -12.79
N HIS A 36 9.95 8.48 -11.64
CA HIS A 36 9.03 7.82 -10.71
C HIS A 36 7.96 8.77 -10.15
N ALA A 37 8.31 10.01 -9.83
CA ALA A 37 7.34 11.00 -9.36
C ALA A 37 6.34 11.36 -10.48
N LYS A 38 6.79 11.39 -11.73
CA LYS A 38 5.93 11.58 -12.90
C LYS A 38 4.99 10.40 -13.10
N LEU A 39 5.52 9.18 -13.13
CA LEU A 39 4.71 7.96 -13.24
C LEU A 39 3.67 7.87 -12.10
N PHE A 40 4.05 8.25 -10.88
CA PHE A 40 3.10 8.29 -9.77
C PHE A 40 1.96 9.29 -10.03
N ARG A 41 2.25 10.49 -10.54
CA ARG A 41 1.21 11.46 -10.91
C ARG A 41 0.30 10.91 -12.00
N ASP A 42 0.87 10.24 -12.99
CA ASP A 42 0.09 9.66 -14.09
C ASP A 42 -0.89 8.60 -13.56
N VAL A 43 -0.44 7.68 -12.69
CA VAL A 43 -1.30 6.68 -12.07
C VAL A 43 -2.32 7.29 -11.10
N TRP A 44 -1.91 8.32 -10.34
CA TRP A 44 -2.82 9.06 -9.46
C TRP A 44 -3.98 9.68 -10.22
N ASN A 45 -3.70 10.29 -11.36
CA ASN A 45 -4.69 10.99 -12.19
C ASN A 45 -5.68 10.05 -12.90
N LEU A 46 -5.42 8.74 -12.93
CA LEU A 46 -6.38 7.75 -13.43
C LEU A 46 -7.55 7.52 -12.47
N ASN A 47 -7.42 7.92 -11.21
CA ASN A 47 -8.45 7.66 -10.22
C ASN A 47 -9.58 8.69 -10.30
N SER A 48 -10.79 8.25 -9.98
CA SER A 48 -11.96 9.12 -9.90
C SER A 48 -11.75 10.27 -8.93
N TRP A 49 -12.42 11.39 -9.18
CA TRP A 49 -12.38 12.53 -8.26
C TRP A 49 -12.81 12.17 -6.85
N HIS A 50 -13.78 11.25 -6.70
CA HIS A 50 -14.23 10.77 -5.40
C HIS A 50 -13.07 10.14 -4.60
N ASN A 51 -12.36 9.18 -5.20
CA ASN A 51 -11.26 8.49 -4.55
C ASN A 51 -10.07 9.41 -4.28
N GLN A 52 -9.74 10.30 -5.22
CA GLN A 52 -8.71 11.31 -4.99
C GLN A 52 -9.07 12.25 -3.84
N SER A 53 -10.29 12.78 -3.83
CA SER A 53 -10.79 13.69 -2.80
C SER A 53 -10.79 13.04 -1.42
N LEU A 54 -11.20 11.77 -1.32
CA LEU A 54 -11.20 11.00 -0.08
C LEU A 54 -9.80 10.94 0.54
N ILE A 55 -8.80 10.53 -0.24
CA ILE A 55 -7.41 10.42 0.24
C ILE A 55 -6.86 11.78 0.66
N VAL A 56 -7.05 12.80 -0.18
CA VAL A 56 -6.56 14.17 0.10
C VAL A 56 -7.20 14.75 1.36
N GLN A 57 -8.50 14.60 1.53
CA GLN A 57 -9.20 15.08 2.74
C GLN A 57 -8.71 14.39 4.02
N LEU A 58 -8.40 13.09 3.96
CA LEU A 58 -7.83 12.39 5.10
C LEU A 58 -6.43 12.91 5.42
N CYS A 59 -5.59 13.13 4.41
CA CYS A 59 -4.26 13.71 4.60
C CYS A 59 -4.32 15.11 5.21
N GLN A 60 -5.25 15.96 4.75
CA GLN A 60 -5.46 17.30 5.29
C GLN A 60 -5.96 17.26 6.73
N LYS A 61 -7.04 16.52 6.96
CA LYS A 61 -7.74 16.48 8.26
C LYS A 61 -6.85 15.96 9.39
N TYR A 62 -6.04 14.95 9.08
CA TYR A 62 -5.22 14.25 10.08
C TYR A 62 -3.74 14.62 10.02
N ASN A 63 -3.36 15.59 9.18
CA ASN A 63 -1.96 15.95 8.94
C ASN A 63 -1.09 14.71 8.73
N ALA A 64 -1.46 13.91 7.75
CA ALA A 64 -0.80 12.65 7.42
C ALA A 64 -0.39 12.62 5.96
N SER A 65 0.54 11.72 5.64
CA SER A 65 0.89 11.34 4.27
C SER A 65 0.32 9.97 3.97
N ALA A 66 -0.27 9.81 2.79
CA ALA A 66 -0.66 8.51 2.27
C ALA A 66 0.52 7.87 1.54
N ILE A 67 0.77 6.61 1.84
CA ILE A 67 1.90 5.83 1.32
C ILE A 67 1.37 4.79 0.36
N PHE A 68 1.97 4.72 -0.82
CA PHE A 68 1.57 3.82 -1.89
C PHE A 68 2.72 2.98 -2.41
N GLU A 69 2.39 1.78 -2.87
CA GLU A 69 3.17 1.07 -3.86
C GLU A 69 2.58 1.39 -5.23
N VAL A 70 3.38 1.97 -6.10
CA VAL A 70 2.98 2.39 -7.45
C VAL A 70 3.50 1.38 -8.45
N CYS A 71 2.60 0.74 -9.18
CA CYS A 71 2.93 -0.20 -10.24
C CYS A 71 2.56 0.44 -11.58
N HIS A 72 3.53 0.57 -12.46
CA HIS A 72 3.36 1.18 -13.77
C HIS A 72 3.96 0.30 -14.88
N PRO A 73 3.31 0.18 -16.05
CA PRO A 73 3.82 -0.63 -17.15
C PRO A 73 5.22 -0.23 -17.65
N ASP A 74 5.57 1.05 -17.54
CA ASP A 74 6.88 1.57 -17.96
C ASP A 74 7.96 1.40 -16.88
N ASP A 75 7.61 0.95 -15.69
CA ASP A 75 8.53 0.60 -14.61
C ASP A 75 8.33 -0.86 -14.22
N ILE A 76 8.77 -1.76 -15.09
CA ILE A 76 8.58 -3.19 -14.96
C ILE A 76 9.47 -3.71 -13.84
N HIS A 77 8.86 -4.04 -12.72
CA HIS A 77 9.45 -4.86 -11.68
C HIS A 77 9.16 -6.35 -11.94
N ILE A 78 9.29 -7.16 -10.89
CA ILE A 78 9.19 -8.63 -10.98
C ILE A 78 7.77 -9.09 -11.34
N VAL A 79 6.72 -8.38 -10.86
CA VAL A 79 5.33 -8.75 -11.09
C VAL A 79 4.74 -7.92 -12.22
N ASP A 80 4.25 -8.60 -13.25
CA ASP A 80 3.45 -7.96 -14.31
C ASP A 80 1.97 -7.95 -13.86
N TYR A 81 1.45 -6.77 -13.58
CA TYR A 81 0.04 -6.55 -13.23
C TYR A 81 -0.84 -6.44 -14.50
N ASN A 82 -0.65 -7.29 -15.48
CA ASN A 82 -1.34 -7.29 -16.78
C ASN A 82 -1.15 -5.99 -17.57
N LYS A 83 -0.01 -5.33 -17.40
CA LYS A 83 0.32 -4.03 -17.98
C LYS A 83 -0.66 -2.92 -17.61
N GLU A 84 -1.42 -3.10 -16.55
CA GLU A 84 -2.31 -2.08 -16.02
C GLU A 84 -1.65 -1.33 -14.86
N PRO A 85 -1.71 0.00 -14.83
CA PRO A 85 -1.22 0.76 -13.69
C PRO A 85 -2.07 0.45 -12.46
N LYS A 86 -1.40 0.25 -11.31
CA LYS A 86 -2.04 0.00 -10.01
C LYS A 86 -1.44 0.92 -8.96
N LEU A 87 -2.29 1.38 -8.07
CA LEU A 87 -1.91 2.24 -6.95
C LEU A 87 -2.37 1.59 -5.65
N PHE A 88 -1.48 0.84 -5.01
CA PHE A 88 -1.80 0.13 -3.78
C PHE A 88 -1.59 1.04 -2.57
N LEU A 89 -2.67 1.37 -1.87
CA LEU A 89 -2.58 2.10 -0.59
C LEU A 89 -1.98 1.17 0.47
N LEU A 90 -0.77 1.49 0.91
CA LEU A 90 -0.06 0.75 1.94
C LEU A 90 -0.45 1.23 3.34
N ASP A 91 -0.40 2.56 3.54
CA ASP A 91 -0.50 3.11 4.88
C ASP A 91 -0.78 4.62 4.90
N PHE A 92 -1.06 5.14 6.11
CA PHE A 92 -1.00 6.56 6.42
C PHE A 92 0.02 6.81 7.53
N VAL A 93 0.88 7.79 7.33
CA VAL A 93 1.92 8.18 8.30
C VAL A 93 1.67 9.60 8.77
N PRO A 94 1.57 9.86 10.09
CA PRO A 94 1.45 11.21 10.61
C PRO A 94 2.66 12.08 10.23
N ASN A 95 2.41 13.31 9.80
CA ASN A 95 3.46 14.28 9.49
C ASN A 95 3.98 14.94 10.77
N ASN A 96 4.59 14.16 11.65
CA ASN A 96 5.13 14.63 12.91
C ASN A 96 6.62 14.33 13.00
N LEU A 97 7.44 15.38 12.87
CA LEU A 97 8.91 15.29 12.91
C LEU A 97 9.47 14.79 14.26
N HIS A 98 8.67 14.81 15.32
CA HIS A 98 9.07 14.33 16.64
C HIS A 98 8.81 12.84 16.85
N LEU A 99 8.05 12.19 15.96
CA LEU A 99 7.89 10.73 15.95
C LEU A 99 9.19 10.12 15.40
N LYS A 100 10.14 9.91 16.29
CA LYS A 100 11.38 9.18 15.97
C LYS A 100 11.03 7.68 15.90
N GLY A 101 10.62 7.18 14.77
CA GLY A 101 10.69 5.78 14.34
C GLY A 101 10.22 4.64 15.27
N LYS A 102 10.06 4.90 16.55
CA LYS A 102 9.77 3.91 17.57
C LYS A 102 8.29 3.68 17.85
N ASN A 103 7.43 4.65 17.49
CA ASN A 103 6.00 4.55 17.77
C ASN A 103 5.23 4.83 16.48
N ILE A 104 5.24 3.87 15.56
CA ILE A 104 4.25 3.85 14.49
C ILE A 104 2.93 3.52 15.16
N ASP A 105 2.04 4.52 15.27
CA ASP A 105 0.68 4.29 15.73
C ASP A 105 -0.09 3.51 14.65
N LEU A 106 -0.01 2.19 14.73
CA LEU A 106 -0.74 1.31 13.82
C LEU A 106 -2.26 1.46 14.00
N GLY A 107 -2.72 1.88 15.16
CA GLY A 107 -4.12 2.19 15.39
C GLY A 107 -4.58 3.37 14.55
N PHE A 108 -3.81 4.45 14.52
CA PHE A 108 -4.07 5.62 13.67
C PHE A 108 -4.07 5.24 12.19
N SER A 109 -3.03 4.59 11.73
CA SER A 109 -2.92 4.13 10.35
C SER A 109 -4.07 3.20 9.95
N GLN A 110 -4.39 2.23 10.80
CA GLN A 110 -5.48 1.29 10.53
C GLN A 110 -6.83 1.99 10.48
N MET A 111 -7.06 2.96 11.35
CA MET A 111 -8.29 3.77 11.33
C MET A 111 -8.46 4.47 9.98
N LEU A 112 -7.42 5.11 9.46
CA LEU A 112 -7.51 5.81 8.17
C LEU A 112 -7.65 4.83 7.00
N CYS A 113 -6.94 3.72 7.00
CA CYS A 113 -7.12 2.68 5.98
C CYS A 113 -8.56 2.12 5.98
N ASN A 114 -9.15 1.90 7.15
CA ASN A 114 -10.54 1.43 7.28
C ASN A 114 -11.55 2.46 6.77
N LEU A 115 -11.27 3.77 6.96
CA LEU A 115 -12.12 4.83 6.39
C LEU A 115 -12.06 4.80 4.86
N VAL A 116 -10.88 4.62 4.28
CA VAL A 116 -10.74 4.48 2.83
C VAL A 116 -11.48 3.24 2.35
N GLU A 117 -11.28 2.08 2.97
CA GLU A 117 -11.93 0.82 2.60
C GLU A 117 -13.46 0.94 2.59
N LYS A 118 -14.01 1.69 3.54
CA LYS A 118 -15.46 1.90 3.65
C LYS A 118 -16.02 2.84 2.60
N GLU A 119 -15.25 3.86 2.21
CA GLU A 119 -15.75 4.98 1.42
C GLU A 119 -15.28 4.96 -0.04
N TYR A 120 -14.18 4.22 -0.35
CA TYR A 120 -13.66 4.19 -1.71
C TYR A 120 -14.58 3.43 -2.66
N LYS A 121 -14.57 3.83 -3.91
CA LYS A 121 -15.41 3.24 -4.94
C LYS A 121 -14.56 2.83 -6.13
N LEU A 122 -14.83 1.66 -6.66
CA LEU A 122 -14.33 1.20 -7.95
C LEU A 122 -15.42 1.46 -9.00
N ASP A 123 -15.76 2.72 -9.20
CA ASP A 123 -16.87 3.11 -10.09
C ASP A 123 -16.45 3.15 -11.57
N ASP A 124 -15.13 3.17 -11.84
CA ASP A 124 -14.58 3.23 -13.19
C ASP A 124 -13.58 2.09 -13.41
N GLU A 125 -13.62 1.46 -14.56
CA GLU A 125 -12.63 0.46 -14.98
C GLU A 125 -11.20 1.04 -15.00
N THR A 126 -11.08 2.36 -15.11
CA THR A 126 -9.80 3.08 -15.12
C THR A 126 -9.23 3.35 -13.73
N ASP A 127 -10.04 3.24 -12.66
CA ASP A 127 -9.56 3.46 -11.30
C ASP A 127 -8.41 2.52 -10.95
N SER A 128 -7.25 3.09 -10.68
CA SER A 128 -6.03 2.34 -10.36
C SER A 128 -5.88 2.03 -8.87
N LEU A 129 -6.62 2.74 -7.99
CA LEU A 129 -6.54 2.58 -6.54
C LEU A 129 -6.94 1.17 -6.10
N ARG A 130 -6.10 0.56 -5.28
CA ARG A 130 -6.35 -0.72 -4.64
C ARG A 130 -5.95 -0.65 -3.18
N LEU A 131 -6.59 -1.46 -2.35
CA LEU A 131 -6.20 -1.63 -0.96
C LEU A 131 -5.31 -2.87 -0.83
N VAL A 132 -4.26 -2.74 -0.04
CA VAL A 132 -3.40 -3.90 0.27
C VAL A 132 -4.12 -4.81 1.24
N GLU A 133 -4.15 -6.10 0.95
CA GLU A 133 -4.64 -7.12 1.87
C GLU A 133 -3.79 -7.12 3.15
N LYS A 134 -4.45 -6.95 4.30
CA LYS A 134 -3.82 -6.86 5.61
C LYS A 134 -4.55 -7.72 6.62
N HIS A 135 -3.78 -8.35 7.51
CA HIS A 135 -4.31 -9.11 8.64
C HIS A 135 -3.67 -8.61 9.93
N ILE A 136 -4.47 -8.41 10.97
CA ILE A 136 -4.00 -8.07 12.30
C ILE A 136 -4.06 -9.32 13.16
N CYS A 137 -2.92 -9.72 13.68
CA CYS A 137 -2.76 -10.85 14.57
C CYS A 137 -2.42 -10.34 15.97
N ASN A 138 -3.21 -10.69 16.96
CA ASN A 138 -3.03 -10.25 18.34
C ASN A 138 -2.24 -11.26 19.18
N THR A 139 -2.16 -12.50 18.70
CA THR A 139 -1.43 -13.59 19.37
C THR A 139 -0.46 -14.28 18.41
N PRO A 140 0.59 -14.95 18.93
CA PRO A 140 1.47 -15.77 18.11
C PRO A 140 0.74 -16.89 17.36
N GLU A 141 -0.31 -17.44 17.96
CA GLU A 141 -1.13 -18.52 17.40
C GLU A 141 -1.91 -18.00 16.17
N GLU A 142 -2.52 -16.80 16.26
CA GLU A 142 -3.19 -16.16 15.13
C GLU A 142 -2.21 -15.88 14.00
N MET A 143 -1.01 -15.38 14.30
CA MET A 143 0.04 -15.13 13.32
C MET A 143 0.43 -16.43 12.61
N LYS A 144 0.62 -17.51 13.35
CA LYS A 144 0.94 -18.83 12.81
C LYS A 144 -0.20 -19.35 11.91
N GLN A 145 -1.45 -19.20 12.34
CA GLN A 145 -2.62 -19.63 11.56
C GLN A 145 -2.70 -18.85 10.23
N CYS A 146 -2.52 -17.53 10.24
CA CYS A 146 -2.48 -16.73 9.03
C CYS A 146 -1.39 -17.20 8.07
N THR A 147 -0.17 -17.41 8.58
CA THR A 147 0.96 -17.90 7.78
C THR A 147 0.70 -19.31 7.24
N ASP A 148 0.17 -20.21 8.07
CA ASP A 148 -0.15 -21.58 7.66
C ASP A 148 -1.26 -21.64 6.61
N VAL A 149 -2.27 -20.77 6.68
CA VAL A 149 -3.34 -20.68 5.68
C VAL A 149 -2.79 -20.23 4.34
N ILE A 150 -1.96 -19.20 4.31
CA ILE A 150 -1.30 -18.72 3.10
C ILE A 150 -0.43 -19.84 2.49
N MET A 151 0.41 -20.48 3.29
CA MET A 151 1.29 -21.55 2.84
C MET A 151 0.53 -22.81 2.40
N LYS A 152 -0.57 -23.16 3.09
CA LYS A 152 -1.42 -24.33 2.72
C LYS A 152 -2.17 -24.09 1.40
N LYS A 153 -2.64 -22.89 1.18
CA LYS A 153 -3.28 -22.52 -0.09
C LYS A 153 -2.34 -22.78 -1.26
N ASP A 154 -1.10 -22.36 -1.11
CA ASP A 154 -0.07 -22.56 -2.13
C ASP A 154 0.25 -24.03 -2.36
N LYS A 155 0.42 -24.82 -1.32
CA LYS A 155 0.75 -26.26 -1.40
C LYS A 155 -0.42 -27.12 -1.91
N LYS A 156 -1.66 -26.73 -1.60
CA LYS A 156 -2.85 -27.58 -1.86
C LYS A 156 -3.42 -27.38 -3.24
N THR A 157 -3.26 -26.20 -3.83
CA THR A 157 -3.94 -25.87 -5.09
C THR A 157 -2.99 -25.80 -6.27
N GLY A 158 -1.68 -25.70 -6.05
CA GLY A 158 -0.69 -25.45 -7.14
C GLY A 158 -0.93 -24.13 -7.89
N LEU A 159 -1.95 -23.34 -7.47
CA LEU A 159 -2.30 -22.07 -8.11
C LEU A 159 -1.14 -21.08 -8.05
N PHE A 160 -0.46 -21.04 -6.91
CA PHE A 160 0.71 -20.19 -6.73
C PHE A 160 1.83 -20.52 -7.72
N GLU A 161 2.19 -21.79 -7.87
CA GLU A 161 3.22 -22.20 -8.84
C GLU A 161 2.78 -21.96 -10.27
N LYS A 162 1.49 -22.13 -10.55
CA LYS A 162 0.91 -21.91 -11.87
C LYS A 162 0.83 -20.42 -12.23
N GLU A 163 0.46 -19.57 -11.26
CA GLU A 163 0.48 -18.11 -11.40
C GLU A 163 1.90 -17.59 -11.57
N LEU A 164 2.85 -18.10 -10.80
CA LEU A 164 4.27 -17.75 -10.91
C LEU A 164 4.87 -18.14 -12.26
N GLN A 165 4.52 -19.31 -12.77
CA GLN A 165 4.95 -19.75 -14.12
C GLN A 165 4.39 -18.84 -15.21
N THR A 166 3.14 -18.39 -15.05
CA THR A 166 2.49 -17.45 -15.98
C THR A 166 3.16 -16.08 -15.96
N LEU A 167 3.61 -15.65 -14.78
CA LEU A 167 4.26 -14.35 -14.57
C LEU A 167 5.79 -14.40 -14.74
N ASN A 168 6.36 -15.57 -15.02
CA ASN A 168 7.81 -15.80 -15.17
C ASN A 168 8.64 -15.36 -13.94
N ILE A 169 8.09 -15.57 -12.73
CA ILE A 169 8.67 -15.13 -11.47
C ILE A 169 9.04 -16.32 -10.60
N SER A 170 10.12 -16.22 -9.84
CA SER A 170 10.51 -17.26 -8.91
C SER A 170 9.53 -17.39 -7.74
N LYS A 171 9.39 -18.62 -7.23
CA LYS A 171 8.46 -19.02 -6.18
C LYS A 171 8.49 -18.16 -4.92
N TYR A 172 9.59 -17.47 -4.65
CA TYR A 172 9.80 -16.72 -3.42
C TYR A 172 9.62 -15.21 -3.54
N GLU A 173 9.46 -14.68 -4.75
CA GLU A 173 9.46 -13.24 -4.99
C GLU A 173 8.08 -12.62 -4.97
N GLN A 174 7.02 -13.40 -5.15
CA GLN A 174 5.66 -12.87 -5.27
C GLN A 174 4.97 -12.60 -3.93
N TYR A 175 5.31 -13.36 -2.88
CA TYR A 175 4.66 -13.20 -1.57
C TYR A 175 5.69 -12.95 -0.47
N VAL A 176 6.26 -11.76 -0.45
CA VAL A 176 6.94 -11.28 0.74
C VAL A 176 5.89 -10.63 1.62
N LEU A 177 5.69 -11.17 2.81
CA LEU A 177 4.84 -10.57 3.83
C LEU A 177 5.63 -9.52 4.60
N ASN A 178 5.12 -8.30 4.63
CA ASN A 178 5.62 -7.30 5.55
C ASN A 178 4.98 -7.53 6.91
N ILE A 179 5.82 -7.84 7.89
CA ILE A 179 5.40 -8.03 9.27
C ILE A 179 5.81 -6.78 10.05
N TYR A 180 4.81 -6.11 10.62
CA TYR A 180 5.01 -4.95 11.48
C TYR A 180 4.67 -5.33 12.91
N ALA A 181 5.71 -5.41 13.75
CA ALA A 181 5.53 -5.61 15.17
C ALA A 181 5.20 -4.29 15.86
N LEU A 182 4.14 -4.30 16.66
CA LEU A 182 3.86 -3.22 17.61
C LEU A 182 4.72 -3.46 18.84
N GLU A 183 5.55 -2.48 19.20
CA GLU A 183 6.12 -2.46 20.53
C GLU A 183 4.95 -2.19 21.50
N ASN A 184 4.74 -3.09 22.44
CA ASN A 184 3.79 -2.84 23.53
C ASN A 184 4.28 -1.62 24.30
N GLU A 185 3.46 -0.59 24.36
CA GLU A 185 3.63 0.48 25.33
C GLU A 185 3.47 -0.14 26.74
N ASN A 186 4.57 -0.25 27.45
CA ASN A 186 4.58 -0.46 28.90
C ASN A 186 4.57 0.89 29.58
#